data_fe90dcfb9a55ed9c7a012549f56f37c7
#
_entry.id   fe90dcfb9a55ed9c7a012549f56f37c7
#
_cell.length_a   1.000
_cell.length_b   1.000
_cell.length_c   1.000
_cell.angle_alpha   90.00
_cell.angle_beta   90.00
_cell.angle_gamma   90.00
#
_symmetry.space_group_name_H-M   'P 1'
#
loop_
_entity.id
_entity.type
_entity.pdbx_description
1 polymer ?
#
loop_
_entity_poly.entity_id
_entity_poly.type
_entity_poly.pdbx_seq_one_letter_code
_entity_poly.pdbx_strand_id
1 'polypeptide(L)'
;EIRLSLVGSEMCIRDRYQGYPWNYREDILYNYYLGSANSGYRTSAGLKYKIFDNNIGYIRYESFSAGVGDGNLDEVLYYLQICNGLIIDVRDNGGGNLTNSSRIAARFTDKLALTGYIQHKTGPGHNDFSEMEPIYLEPSNSIRWQKKVVILTNRRCYSATNDFVNVMRSLNNDNEDKRIIQLGDQTGGGSGLPFSSELPNGWSVRFSASPHFDKYGKSLEDGIKPDVYVNMDKILEEGIEQGDIESQKKDPLIEKAFEILSE
;
A
#
# COMPACT_ATOMS: atom_id res chain seq x y z
N GLU A 1 -10.43 8.75 -33.27
CA GLU A 1 -11.46 9.00 -32.23
C GLU A 1 -11.80 7.77 -31.37
N ILE A 2 -11.39 6.58 -31.77
CA ILE A 2 -11.48 5.38 -30.93
C ILE A 2 -10.47 5.41 -29.76
N ARG A 3 -9.53 6.34 -29.79
CA ARG A 3 -8.49 6.50 -28.75
C ARG A 3 -8.98 6.88 -27.36
N LEU A 4 -10.15 7.48 -27.23
CA LEU A 4 -10.58 8.05 -25.95
C LEU A 4 -11.44 7.13 -25.07
N SER A 5 -12.05 6.09 -25.63
CA SER A 5 -12.87 5.15 -24.86
C SER A 5 -12.16 3.85 -24.50
N LEU A 6 -11.04 3.54 -25.15
CA LEU A 6 -10.18 2.39 -24.87
C LEU A 6 -8.92 2.75 -24.08
N VAL A 7 -8.75 4.02 -23.72
CA VAL A 7 -7.75 4.44 -22.75
C VAL A 7 -8.27 4.04 -21.37
N GLY A 8 -8.44 2.75 -21.22
CA GLY A 8 -8.66 2.17 -19.91
C GLY A 8 -7.47 2.47 -19.00
N SER A 9 -7.73 2.38 -17.75
CA SER A 9 -6.83 2.66 -16.62
C SER A 9 -5.35 2.30 -16.84
N GLU A 10 -5.01 1.26 -17.61
CA GLU A 10 -3.62 0.85 -17.82
C GLU A 10 -2.77 1.82 -18.67
N MET A 11 -3.31 2.46 -19.71
CA MET A 11 -2.55 3.49 -20.42
C MET A 11 -2.40 4.77 -19.59
N CYS A 12 -3.44 5.17 -18.89
CA CYS A 12 -3.35 6.27 -17.93
C CYS A 12 -2.37 5.96 -16.78
N ILE A 13 -2.28 4.71 -16.37
CA ILE A 13 -1.34 4.23 -15.35
C ILE A 13 0.10 4.30 -15.85
N ARG A 14 0.37 3.82 -17.07
CA ARG A 14 1.71 3.85 -17.65
C ARG A 14 2.21 5.28 -17.81
N ASP A 15 1.36 6.19 -18.24
CA ASP A 15 1.69 7.61 -18.34
C ASP A 15 1.84 8.27 -16.96
N ARG A 16 1.06 7.86 -15.97
CA ARG A 16 1.23 8.28 -14.58
C ARG A 16 2.53 7.78 -13.95
N TYR A 17 3.05 6.62 -14.37
CA TYR A 17 4.31 6.06 -13.85
C TYR A 17 5.56 6.63 -14.54
N GLN A 18 5.48 7.02 -15.80
CA GLN A 18 6.66 7.43 -16.58
C GLN A 18 7.19 8.82 -16.24
N GLY A 19 6.43 9.64 -15.53
CA GLY A 19 6.79 11.01 -15.17
C GLY A 19 7.12 11.23 -13.68
N TYR A 20 7.05 10.18 -12.85
CA TYR A 20 7.35 10.33 -11.42
C TYR A 20 8.74 9.82 -11.12
N PRO A 21 9.57 10.65 -10.48
CA PRO A 21 10.88 10.24 -10.03
C PRO A 21 10.80 9.07 -9.03
N TRP A 22 11.89 8.32 -8.97
CA TRP A 22 12.03 7.19 -8.06
C TRP A 22 12.24 7.71 -6.65
N ASN A 23 11.18 7.80 -5.87
CA ASN A 23 11.24 8.18 -4.46
C ASN A 23 11.43 6.99 -3.52
N TYR A 24 12.04 5.91 -4.02
CA TYR A 24 12.42 4.72 -3.26
C TYR A 24 13.79 4.26 -3.70
N ARG A 25 14.72 4.21 -2.77
CA ARG A 25 16.10 3.81 -2.96
C ARG A 25 16.31 2.47 -2.26
N GLU A 26 16.22 1.38 -3.05
CA GLU A 26 16.41 0.02 -2.55
C GLU A 26 17.82 -0.18 -2.00
N ASP A 27 18.82 0.42 -2.62
CA ASP A 27 20.21 0.39 -2.16
C ASP A 27 20.38 1.00 -0.77
N ILE A 28 19.73 2.13 -0.49
CA ILE A 28 19.74 2.76 0.84
C ILE A 28 19.04 1.85 1.85
N LEU A 29 17.86 1.34 1.50
CA LEU A 29 17.09 0.48 2.39
C LEU A 29 17.90 -0.74 2.83
N TYR A 30 18.49 -1.48 1.89
CA TYR A 30 19.22 -2.69 2.23
C TYR A 30 20.60 -2.42 2.84
N ASN A 31 21.32 -1.40 2.39
CA ASN A 31 22.66 -1.13 2.92
C ASN A 31 22.66 -0.55 4.33
N TYR A 32 21.65 0.27 4.68
CA TYR A 32 21.68 1.04 5.93
C TYR A 32 20.58 0.66 6.95
N TYR A 33 19.50 -0.01 6.53
CA TYR A 33 18.39 -0.36 7.42
C TYR A 33 18.18 -1.86 7.56
N LEU A 34 18.03 -2.60 6.48
CA LEU A 34 17.69 -4.01 6.56
C LEU A 34 18.91 -4.91 6.71
N GLY A 35 20.00 -4.61 6.00
CA GLY A 35 21.13 -5.52 5.90
C GLY A 35 20.89 -6.66 4.90
N SER A 36 21.70 -7.72 4.99
CA SER A 36 21.56 -8.90 4.15
C SER A 36 20.54 -9.90 4.69
N ALA A 37 20.02 -10.75 3.81
CA ALA A 37 19.18 -11.88 4.20
C ALA A 37 19.91 -12.77 5.22
N ASN A 38 19.17 -13.25 6.22
CA ASN A 38 19.63 -14.11 7.33
C ASN A 38 20.49 -13.44 8.41
N SER A 39 21.08 -12.26 8.16
CA SER A 39 21.85 -11.54 9.19
C SER A 39 21.24 -10.18 9.55
N GLY A 40 20.46 -9.59 8.65
CA GLY A 40 19.87 -8.27 8.83
C GLY A 40 18.35 -8.28 9.02
N TYR A 41 17.63 -9.12 8.28
CA TYR A 41 16.17 -9.27 8.36
C TYR A 41 15.73 -10.72 8.26
N ARG A 42 14.52 -11.00 8.72
CA ARG A 42 13.86 -12.29 8.61
C ARG A 42 12.86 -12.30 7.45
N THR A 43 12.49 -13.49 6.99
CA THR A 43 11.51 -13.66 5.92
C THR A 43 10.50 -14.73 6.30
N SER A 44 9.21 -14.44 6.09
CA SER A 44 8.11 -15.43 6.18
C SER A 44 7.18 -15.21 5.01
N ALA A 45 7.06 -16.18 4.12
CA ALA A 45 6.42 -16.03 2.81
C ALA A 45 7.01 -14.82 2.04
N GLY A 46 6.19 -13.89 1.55
CA GLY A 46 6.65 -12.65 0.90
C GLY A 46 6.96 -11.49 1.85
N LEU A 47 6.86 -11.71 3.17
CA LEU A 47 7.10 -10.67 4.17
C LEU A 47 8.57 -10.68 4.60
N LYS A 48 9.26 -9.55 4.46
CA LYS A 48 10.59 -9.31 5.05
C LYS A 48 10.38 -8.46 6.31
N TYR A 49 10.93 -8.85 7.45
CA TYR A 49 10.67 -8.16 8.71
C TYR A 49 11.88 -8.09 9.62
N LYS A 50 11.90 -7.04 10.44
CA LYS A 50 13.00 -6.72 11.35
C LYS A 50 12.51 -5.90 12.53
N ILE A 51 13.25 -5.93 13.63
CA ILE A 51 13.15 -4.95 14.71
C ILE A 51 14.34 -4.01 14.60
N PHE A 52 14.10 -2.72 14.55
CA PHE A 52 15.14 -1.69 14.59
C PHE A 52 15.61 -1.43 16.05
N ASP A 53 16.80 -0.84 16.18
CA ASP A 53 17.43 -0.59 17.49
C ASP A 53 16.58 0.34 18.39
N ASN A 54 15.74 1.18 17.81
CA ASN A 54 14.78 2.04 18.51
C ASN A 54 13.48 1.31 18.91
N ASN A 55 13.45 -0.02 18.86
CA ASN A 55 12.30 -0.87 19.19
C ASN A 55 11.06 -0.61 18.32
N ILE A 56 11.27 -0.26 17.05
CA ILE A 56 10.22 -0.15 16.04
C ILE A 56 10.28 -1.38 15.13
N GLY A 57 9.13 -2.02 14.92
CA GLY A 57 8.97 -3.12 14.00
C GLY A 57 8.90 -2.63 12.55
N TYR A 58 9.40 -3.41 11.63
CA TYR A 58 9.35 -3.13 10.20
C TYR A 58 8.92 -4.38 9.43
N ILE A 59 8.01 -4.18 8.50
CA ILE A 59 7.57 -5.19 7.52
C ILE A 59 7.68 -4.58 6.13
N ARG A 60 8.40 -5.25 5.23
CA ARG A 60 8.42 -4.98 3.80
C ARG A 60 7.58 -6.04 3.07
N TYR A 61 6.63 -5.60 2.23
CA TYR A 61 5.86 -6.49 1.38
C TYR A 61 5.83 -5.96 -0.05
N GLU A 62 6.56 -6.62 -0.94
CA GLU A 62 6.88 -6.11 -2.28
C GLU A 62 5.82 -6.43 -3.32
N SER A 63 4.97 -7.42 -3.06
CA SER A 63 3.90 -7.78 -3.99
C SER A 63 2.80 -8.56 -3.29
N PHE A 64 1.55 -8.16 -3.48
CA PHE A 64 0.38 -8.93 -3.05
C PHE A 64 0.15 -10.21 -3.89
N SER A 65 0.95 -10.45 -4.94
CA SER A 65 0.97 -11.74 -5.64
C SER A 65 1.70 -12.82 -4.85
N ALA A 66 2.60 -12.46 -3.93
CA ALA A 66 3.21 -13.42 -3.02
C ALA A 66 2.18 -13.90 -2.00
N GLY A 67 1.95 -15.22 -1.95
CA GLY A 67 0.98 -15.80 -1.02
C GLY A 67 1.43 -15.63 0.43
N VAL A 68 0.51 -15.25 1.31
CA VAL A 68 0.73 -15.15 2.74
C VAL A 68 -0.40 -15.85 3.51
N GLY A 69 -0.05 -16.77 4.39
CA GLY A 69 -1.01 -17.50 5.24
C GLY A 69 -1.06 -16.95 6.66
N ASP A 70 -2.04 -17.42 7.45
CA ASP A 70 -2.18 -17.00 8.84
C ASP A 70 -0.96 -17.36 9.68
N GLY A 71 -0.38 -18.53 9.50
CA GLY A 71 0.85 -18.95 10.22
C GLY A 71 2.05 -18.03 9.92
N ASN A 72 2.18 -17.53 8.69
CA ASN A 72 3.23 -16.57 8.35
C ASN A 72 3.03 -15.23 9.07
N LEU A 73 1.78 -14.75 9.12
CA LEU A 73 1.43 -13.52 9.84
C LEU A 73 1.59 -13.68 11.35
N ASP A 74 1.22 -14.83 11.89
CA ASP A 74 1.42 -15.13 13.32
C ASP A 74 2.91 -15.14 13.69
N GLU A 75 3.76 -15.74 12.88
CA GLU A 75 5.22 -15.73 13.07
C GLU A 75 5.75 -14.29 13.08
N VAL A 76 5.38 -13.49 12.09
CA VAL A 76 5.84 -12.10 11.96
C VAL A 76 5.36 -11.25 13.12
N LEU A 77 4.05 -11.26 13.42
CA LEU A 77 3.48 -10.43 14.47
C LEU A 77 3.88 -10.88 15.86
N TYR A 78 4.07 -12.19 16.11
CA TYR A 78 4.63 -12.70 17.35
C TYR A 78 6.04 -12.16 17.58
N TYR A 79 6.90 -12.18 16.56
CA TYR A 79 8.26 -11.63 16.66
C TYR A 79 8.27 -10.12 16.92
N LEU A 80 7.37 -9.38 16.27
CA LEU A 80 7.30 -7.92 16.36
C LEU A 80 6.49 -7.40 17.57
N GLN A 81 5.77 -8.25 18.30
CA GLN A 81 4.83 -7.81 19.36
C GLN A 81 5.47 -6.97 20.47
N ILE A 82 6.79 -7.10 20.69
CA ILE A 82 7.53 -6.34 21.69
C ILE A 82 7.75 -4.88 21.28
N CYS A 83 7.63 -4.57 19.97
CA CYS A 83 7.88 -3.23 19.44
C CYS A 83 6.80 -2.24 19.88
N ASN A 84 7.19 -0.96 19.98
CA ASN A 84 6.27 0.12 20.36
C ASN A 84 5.35 0.55 19.21
N GLY A 85 5.82 0.45 17.96
CA GLY A 85 5.10 0.79 16.74
C GLY A 85 5.58 -0.06 15.57
N LEU A 86 4.90 0.06 14.43
CA LEU A 86 5.16 -0.75 13.25
C LEU A 86 5.22 0.12 12.00
N ILE A 87 6.23 -0.10 11.18
CA ILE A 87 6.32 0.40 9.81
C ILE A 87 5.92 -0.73 8.85
N ILE A 88 4.97 -0.47 7.97
CA ILE A 88 4.61 -1.36 6.85
C ILE A 88 5.03 -0.66 5.57
N ASP A 89 6.07 -1.16 4.92
CA ASP A 89 6.59 -0.59 3.68
C ASP A 89 6.04 -1.34 2.47
N VAL A 90 5.15 -0.68 1.73
CA VAL A 90 4.55 -1.17 0.50
C VAL A 90 4.96 -0.32 -0.71
N ARG A 91 5.99 0.49 -0.60
CA ARG A 91 6.51 1.26 -1.72
C ARG A 91 6.90 0.33 -2.88
N ASP A 92 6.61 0.75 -4.10
CA ASP A 92 6.82 -0.02 -5.34
C ASP A 92 6.04 -1.35 -5.43
N ASN A 93 5.09 -1.59 -4.54
CA ASN A 93 4.21 -2.74 -4.62
C ASN A 93 3.07 -2.48 -5.63
N GLY A 94 3.14 -3.10 -6.79
CA GLY A 94 2.17 -2.95 -7.89
C GLY A 94 0.83 -3.68 -7.68
N GLY A 95 0.60 -4.29 -6.52
CA GLY A 95 -0.63 -4.99 -6.21
C GLY A 95 -0.52 -6.52 -6.31
N GLY A 96 -1.64 -7.15 -6.65
CA GLY A 96 -1.77 -8.61 -6.74
C GLY A 96 -3.13 -9.09 -6.24
N ASN A 97 -3.14 -10.06 -5.34
CA ASN A 97 -4.35 -10.70 -4.84
C ASN A 97 -4.96 -9.93 -3.65
N LEU A 98 -6.21 -9.51 -3.80
CA LEU A 98 -6.99 -8.83 -2.75
C LEU A 98 -7.18 -9.70 -1.49
N THR A 99 -7.21 -11.03 -1.62
CA THR A 99 -7.29 -11.93 -0.45
C THR A 99 -6.08 -11.77 0.45
N ASN A 100 -4.88 -11.56 -0.09
CA ASN A 100 -3.68 -11.31 0.70
C ASN A 100 -3.75 -9.93 1.37
N SER A 101 -4.25 -8.91 0.67
CA SER A 101 -4.53 -7.58 1.21
C SER A 101 -5.45 -7.66 2.44
N SER A 102 -6.63 -8.26 2.26
CA SER A 102 -7.62 -8.39 3.34
C SER A 102 -7.10 -9.23 4.51
N ARG A 103 -6.38 -10.33 4.25
CA ARG A 103 -5.80 -11.18 5.30
C ARG A 103 -4.78 -10.44 6.16
N ILE A 104 -3.92 -9.64 5.54
CA ILE A 104 -2.97 -8.81 6.29
C ILE A 104 -3.74 -7.74 7.09
N ALA A 105 -4.66 -7.00 6.44
CA ALA A 105 -5.40 -5.91 7.08
C ALA A 105 -6.27 -6.40 8.26
N ALA A 106 -6.81 -7.62 8.20
CA ALA A 106 -7.60 -8.23 9.27
C ALA A 106 -6.83 -8.39 10.60
N ARG A 107 -5.49 -8.32 10.56
CA ARG A 107 -4.64 -8.35 11.74
C ARG A 107 -4.58 -7.01 12.48
N PHE A 108 -5.14 -5.95 11.90
CA PHE A 108 -5.06 -4.59 12.43
C PHE A 108 -6.41 -4.05 12.92
N THR A 109 -7.45 -4.88 13.00
CA THR A 109 -8.75 -4.53 13.60
C THR A 109 -9.16 -5.56 14.65
N ASP A 110 -9.94 -5.14 15.63
CA ASP A 110 -10.57 -5.98 16.66
C ASP A 110 -12.08 -6.11 16.48
N LYS A 111 -12.65 -5.40 15.50
CA LYS A 111 -14.09 -5.36 15.20
C LYS A 111 -14.35 -5.37 13.69
N LEU A 112 -15.57 -5.75 13.32
CA LEU A 112 -16.07 -5.59 11.96
C LEU A 112 -15.97 -4.12 11.54
N ALA A 113 -15.35 -3.85 10.41
CA ALA A 113 -15.15 -2.49 9.90
C ALA A 113 -15.67 -2.35 8.48
N LEU A 114 -16.44 -1.29 8.21
CA LEU A 114 -16.74 -0.87 6.84
C LEU A 114 -15.48 -0.25 6.23
N THR A 115 -14.99 -0.84 5.14
CA THR A 115 -13.75 -0.40 4.50
C THR A 115 -13.96 0.35 3.19
N GLY A 116 -15.14 0.25 2.62
CA GLY A 116 -15.48 0.94 1.38
C GLY A 116 -16.69 0.34 0.69
N TYR A 117 -16.80 0.62 -0.58
CA TYR A 117 -17.87 0.14 -1.44
C TYR A 117 -17.33 -0.32 -2.79
N ILE A 118 -18.08 -1.18 -3.45
CA ILE A 118 -17.85 -1.65 -4.81
C ILE A 118 -19.11 -1.48 -5.64
N GLN A 119 -18.94 -1.21 -6.93
CA GLN A 119 -20.01 -1.33 -7.92
C GLN A 119 -19.61 -2.34 -8.97
N HIS A 120 -20.58 -2.95 -9.63
CA HIS A 120 -20.35 -3.89 -10.70
C HIS A 120 -20.97 -3.37 -12.00
N LYS A 121 -20.28 -3.58 -13.11
CA LYS A 121 -20.80 -3.28 -14.43
C LYS A 121 -22.03 -4.13 -14.72
N THR A 122 -23.16 -3.50 -15.10
CA THR A 122 -24.45 -4.16 -15.32
C THR A 122 -24.93 -4.12 -16.77
N GLY A 123 -24.28 -3.32 -17.63
CA GLY A 123 -24.67 -3.18 -19.02
C GLY A 123 -23.59 -2.54 -19.90
N PRO A 124 -23.86 -2.35 -21.20
CA PRO A 124 -22.89 -1.84 -22.18
C PRO A 124 -22.71 -0.30 -22.12
N GLY A 125 -23.64 0.42 -21.50
CA GLY A 125 -23.57 1.88 -21.39
C GLY A 125 -22.46 2.33 -20.44
N HIS A 126 -21.93 3.52 -20.65
CA HIS A 126 -20.79 4.02 -19.87
C HIS A 126 -21.09 4.06 -18.35
N ASN A 127 -22.30 4.41 -17.98
CA ASN A 127 -22.73 4.58 -16.57
C ASN A 127 -23.58 3.40 -16.05
N ASP A 128 -23.62 2.27 -16.74
CA ASP A 128 -24.40 1.11 -16.32
C ASP A 128 -23.66 0.36 -15.20
N PHE A 129 -23.86 0.79 -13.97
CA PHE A 129 -23.31 0.16 -12.77
C PHE A 129 -24.44 -0.21 -11.79
N SER A 130 -24.17 -1.19 -10.93
CA SER A 130 -25.01 -1.53 -9.80
C SER A 130 -25.04 -0.40 -8.77
N GLU A 131 -25.95 -0.50 -7.80
CA GLU A 131 -25.84 0.27 -6.56
C GLU A 131 -24.49 -0.04 -5.87
N MET A 132 -24.06 0.86 -4.98
CA MET A 132 -22.86 0.66 -4.16
C MET A 132 -23.10 -0.43 -3.12
N GLU A 133 -22.31 -1.50 -3.19
CA GLU A 133 -22.34 -2.59 -2.23
C GLU A 133 -21.22 -2.39 -1.18
N PRO A 134 -21.56 -2.45 0.12
CA PRO A 134 -20.58 -2.21 1.17
C PRO A 134 -19.57 -3.37 1.28
N ILE A 135 -18.31 -3.03 1.48
CA ILE A 135 -17.23 -3.99 1.73
C ILE A 135 -16.87 -3.91 3.21
N TYR A 136 -16.93 -5.05 3.89
CA TYR A 136 -16.57 -5.17 5.30
C TYR A 136 -15.30 -6.02 5.48
N LEU A 137 -14.52 -5.65 6.48
CA LEU A 137 -13.38 -6.43 6.94
C LEU A 137 -13.70 -7.01 8.33
N GLU A 138 -13.64 -8.33 8.45
CA GLU A 138 -13.72 -9.02 9.72
C GLU A 138 -12.34 -9.10 10.40
N PRO A 139 -12.27 -9.00 11.72
CA PRO A 139 -11.01 -9.18 12.44
C PRO A 139 -10.53 -10.63 12.34
N SER A 140 -9.22 -10.81 12.26
CA SER A 140 -8.61 -12.13 12.35
C SER A 140 -8.81 -12.73 13.76
N ASN A 141 -9.01 -14.04 13.84
CA ASN A 141 -9.05 -14.78 15.12
C ASN A 141 -7.65 -15.10 15.69
N SER A 142 -6.59 -14.78 14.94
CA SER A 142 -5.20 -15.01 15.33
C SER A 142 -4.55 -13.74 15.88
N ILE A 143 -3.22 -13.70 16.00
CA ILE A 143 -2.47 -12.55 16.55
C ILE A 143 -2.80 -11.27 15.79
N ARG A 144 -3.15 -10.22 16.53
CA ARG A 144 -3.52 -8.90 15.99
C ARG A 144 -2.61 -7.83 16.55
N TRP A 145 -2.45 -6.77 15.77
CA TRP A 145 -1.66 -5.59 16.11
C TRP A 145 -2.56 -4.37 16.35
N GLN A 146 -2.52 -3.82 17.55
CA GLN A 146 -3.37 -2.69 17.96
C GLN A 146 -2.59 -1.41 18.29
N LYS A 147 -1.25 -1.45 18.19
CA LYS A 147 -0.40 -0.28 18.39
C LYS A 147 -0.33 0.59 17.12
N LYS A 148 0.32 1.75 17.22
CA LYS A 148 0.48 2.72 16.10
C LYS A 148 1.18 2.06 14.91
N VAL A 149 0.75 2.40 13.69
CA VAL A 149 1.28 1.88 12.42
C VAL A 149 1.52 3.03 11.45
N VAL A 150 2.67 3.04 10.80
CA VAL A 150 2.97 3.92 9.67
C VAL A 150 3.10 3.08 8.40
N ILE A 151 2.34 3.43 7.37
CA ILE A 151 2.40 2.76 6.06
C ILE A 151 3.18 3.66 5.10
N LEU A 152 4.30 3.17 4.59
CA LEU A 152 5.10 3.89 3.60
C LEU A 152 4.56 3.63 2.20
N THR A 153 4.21 4.70 1.49
CA THR A 153 3.61 4.63 0.14
C THR A 153 4.32 5.52 -0.87
N ASN A 154 4.18 5.15 -2.14
CA ASN A 154 4.57 5.96 -3.27
C ASN A 154 3.62 5.73 -4.46
N ARG A 155 3.85 6.44 -5.57
CA ARG A 155 3.00 6.37 -6.79
C ARG A 155 2.93 4.99 -7.44
N ARG A 156 3.82 4.07 -7.09
CA ARG A 156 3.81 2.69 -7.57
C ARG A 156 3.02 1.72 -6.69
N CYS A 157 2.48 2.19 -5.56
CA CYS A 157 1.48 1.46 -4.78
C CYS A 157 0.17 1.41 -5.57
N TYR A 158 -0.08 0.28 -6.26
CA TYR A 158 -1.15 0.19 -7.25
C TYR A 158 -2.09 -1.01 -7.01
N SER A 159 -3.33 -0.94 -7.50
CA SER A 159 -4.29 -2.05 -7.49
C SER A 159 -4.52 -2.58 -6.05
N ALA A 160 -4.27 -3.86 -5.76
CA ALA A 160 -4.46 -4.44 -4.43
C ALA A 160 -3.66 -3.72 -3.33
N THR A 161 -2.56 -3.03 -3.66
CA THR A 161 -1.83 -2.20 -2.69
C THR A 161 -2.58 -0.91 -2.39
N ASN A 162 -3.16 -0.28 -3.41
CA ASN A 162 -4.02 0.89 -3.20
C ASN A 162 -5.24 0.53 -2.35
N ASP A 163 -5.85 -0.61 -2.63
CA ASP A 163 -6.95 -1.16 -1.82
C ASP A 163 -6.51 -1.45 -0.38
N PHE A 164 -5.35 -2.09 -0.18
CA PHE A 164 -4.77 -2.32 1.15
C PHE A 164 -4.62 -1.03 1.96
N VAL A 165 -4.08 0.03 1.35
CA VAL A 165 -3.92 1.33 2.01
C VAL A 165 -5.28 1.92 2.39
N ASN A 166 -6.29 1.83 1.50
CA ASN A 166 -7.66 2.24 1.81
C ASN A 166 -8.24 1.48 3.00
N VAL A 167 -8.16 0.15 2.95
CA VAL A 167 -8.67 -0.73 4.02
C VAL A 167 -8.01 -0.39 5.35
N MET A 168 -6.68 -0.31 5.40
CA MET A 168 -5.95 0.05 6.62
C MET A 168 -6.36 1.41 7.18
N ARG A 169 -6.48 2.43 6.33
CA ARG A 169 -6.89 3.78 6.77
C ARG A 169 -8.34 3.83 7.26
N SER A 170 -9.22 3.00 6.69
CA SER A 170 -10.62 2.92 7.12
C SER A 170 -10.78 2.42 8.56
N LEU A 171 -9.76 1.74 9.11
CA LEU A 171 -9.72 1.25 10.49
C LEU A 171 -9.51 2.36 11.53
N ASN A 172 -9.13 3.56 11.11
CA ASN A 172 -9.08 4.72 12.01
C ASN A 172 -10.51 5.17 12.39
N ASN A 173 -10.68 5.58 13.65
CA ASN A 173 -11.86 6.29 14.07
C ASN A 173 -11.77 7.75 13.62
N ASP A 174 -12.88 8.32 13.17
CA ASP A 174 -12.89 9.68 12.61
C ASP A 174 -12.71 10.79 13.67
N ASN A 175 -12.94 10.47 14.94
CA ASN A 175 -12.92 11.41 16.07
C ASN A 175 -11.74 11.20 17.02
N GLU A 176 -10.76 10.38 16.65
CA GLU A 176 -9.59 10.05 17.48
C GLU A 176 -8.29 10.29 16.71
N ASP A 177 -7.19 10.35 17.45
CA ASP A 177 -5.86 10.37 16.85
C ASP A 177 -5.64 9.13 15.97
N LYS A 178 -5.10 9.35 14.77
CA LYS A 178 -4.90 8.28 13.82
C LYS A 178 -3.89 7.26 14.33
N ARG A 179 -4.36 6.04 14.51
CA ARG A 179 -3.52 4.89 14.84
C ARG A 179 -2.73 4.39 13.61
N ILE A 180 -3.33 4.51 12.43
CA ILE A 180 -2.74 4.10 11.15
C ILE A 180 -2.52 5.34 10.31
N ILE A 181 -1.27 5.63 9.97
CA ILE A 181 -0.85 6.84 9.27
C ILE A 181 -0.22 6.43 7.94
N GLN A 182 -0.70 6.99 6.85
CA GLN A 182 -0.07 6.88 5.54
C GLN A 182 0.98 7.98 5.37
N LEU A 183 2.22 7.60 5.11
CA LEU A 183 3.38 8.48 4.97
C LEU A 183 4.05 8.30 3.60
N GLY A 184 4.42 9.38 2.97
CA GLY A 184 5.17 9.39 1.72
C GLY A 184 4.45 10.12 0.60
N ASP A 185 4.20 9.45 -0.53
CA ASP A 185 3.46 10.05 -1.63
C ASP A 185 2.09 9.35 -1.82
N GLN A 186 1.25 9.98 -2.62
CA GLN A 186 -0.03 9.44 -3.06
C GLN A 186 0.19 8.08 -3.74
N THR A 187 -0.72 7.14 -3.50
CA THR A 187 -0.72 5.86 -4.22
C THR A 187 -1.08 6.01 -5.69
N GLY A 188 -0.83 4.99 -6.50
CA GLY A 188 -1.07 5.01 -7.94
C GLY A 188 -2.52 4.80 -8.36
N GLY A 189 -3.40 4.37 -7.44
CA GLY A 189 -4.80 4.10 -7.75
C GLY A 189 -5.05 2.72 -8.36
N GLY A 190 -6.00 2.65 -9.29
CA GLY A 190 -6.31 1.43 -10.04
C GLY A 190 -6.98 0.33 -9.24
N SER A 191 -7.73 0.69 -8.19
CA SER A 191 -8.57 -0.25 -7.46
C SER A 191 -9.80 -0.61 -8.28
N GLY A 192 -10.05 -1.90 -8.44
CA GLY A 192 -11.17 -2.44 -9.19
C GLY A 192 -10.87 -3.86 -9.65
N LEU A 193 -11.91 -4.61 -9.98
CA LEU A 193 -11.72 -5.95 -10.51
C LEU A 193 -11.56 -5.85 -12.03
N PRO A 194 -10.39 -6.21 -12.59
CA PRO A 194 -10.19 -6.14 -14.03
C PRO A 194 -11.01 -7.20 -14.75
N PHE A 195 -11.63 -6.78 -15.83
CA PHE A 195 -12.24 -7.66 -16.82
C PHE A 195 -11.31 -7.75 -18.03
N SER A 196 -11.11 -8.95 -18.54
CA SER A 196 -10.33 -9.18 -19.76
C SER A 196 -11.21 -9.77 -20.84
N SER A 197 -11.06 -9.28 -22.06
CA SER A 197 -11.74 -9.78 -23.25
C SER A 197 -10.77 -9.82 -24.42
N GLU A 198 -11.15 -10.51 -25.48
CA GLU A 198 -10.35 -10.60 -26.70
C GLU A 198 -11.12 -9.99 -27.87
N LEU A 199 -10.43 -9.18 -28.66
CA LEU A 199 -10.96 -8.61 -29.90
C LEU A 199 -10.89 -9.65 -31.02
N PRO A 200 -11.74 -9.50 -32.10
CA PRO A 200 -11.74 -10.45 -33.22
C PRO A 200 -10.39 -10.63 -33.93
N ASN A 201 -9.46 -9.68 -33.77
CA ASN A 201 -8.11 -9.76 -34.32
C ASN A 201 -7.09 -10.42 -33.36
N GLY A 202 -7.54 -11.01 -32.25
CA GLY A 202 -6.70 -11.68 -31.27
C GLY A 202 -6.03 -10.74 -30.24
N TRP A 203 -6.34 -9.45 -30.23
CA TRP A 203 -5.81 -8.54 -29.23
C TRP A 203 -6.57 -8.66 -27.91
N SER A 204 -5.84 -8.73 -26.81
CA SER A 204 -6.43 -8.69 -25.48
C SER A 204 -6.76 -7.26 -25.07
N VAL A 205 -7.94 -7.10 -24.48
CA VAL A 205 -8.39 -5.84 -23.88
C VAL A 205 -8.62 -6.11 -22.38
N ARG A 206 -8.10 -5.24 -21.52
CA ARG A 206 -8.29 -5.31 -20.08
C ARG A 206 -8.72 -3.95 -19.54
N PHE A 207 -9.77 -3.93 -18.74
CA PHE A 207 -10.29 -2.70 -18.14
C PHE A 207 -10.90 -2.99 -16.77
N SER A 208 -10.96 -1.97 -15.90
CA SER A 208 -11.67 -2.05 -14.63
C SER A 208 -13.17 -2.13 -14.86
N ALA A 209 -13.82 -3.16 -14.34
CA ALA A 209 -15.27 -3.38 -14.46
C ALA A 209 -16.00 -3.19 -13.13
N SER A 210 -15.28 -3.02 -12.04
CA SER A 210 -15.86 -2.92 -10.70
C SER A 210 -15.11 -1.84 -9.91
N PRO A 211 -15.47 -0.55 -10.09
CA PRO A 211 -14.84 0.55 -9.38
C PRO A 211 -15.02 0.40 -7.87
N HIS A 212 -13.96 0.70 -7.12
CA HIS A 212 -13.92 0.71 -5.66
C HIS A 212 -13.95 2.14 -5.13
N PHE A 213 -14.58 2.28 -3.97
CA PHE A 213 -14.73 3.56 -3.27
C PHE A 213 -14.32 3.39 -1.81
N ASP A 214 -13.86 4.47 -1.18
CA ASP A 214 -13.60 4.49 0.26
C ASP A 214 -14.90 4.44 1.09
N LYS A 215 -14.78 4.37 2.41
CA LYS A 215 -15.94 4.33 3.31
C LYS A 215 -16.85 5.57 3.26
N TYR A 216 -16.41 6.64 2.58
CA TYR A 216 -17.17 7.86 2.36
C TYR A 216 -17.74 7.97 0.94
N GLY A 217 -17.56 6.95 0.10
CA GLY A 217 -18.04 6.91 -1.29
C GLY A 217 -17.15 7.64 -2.29
N LYS A 218 -15.91 7.99 -1.93
CA LYS A 218 -14.96 8.60 -2.85
C LYS A 218 -14.23 7.52 -3.65
N SER A 219 -14.14 7.71 -4.98
CA SER A 219 -13.41 6.79 -5.87
C SER A 219 -11.94 6.65 -5.49
N LEU A 220 -11.44 5.41 -5.55
CA LEU A 220 -10.04 5.05 -5.31
C LEU A 220 -9.19 5.04 -6.59
N GLU A 221 -9.79 5.32 -7.75
CA GLU A 221 -9.12 5.20 -9.06
C GLU A 221 -7.91 6.12 -9.19
N ASP A 222 -7.99 7.33 -8.64
CA ASP A 222 -6.91 8.32 -8.71
C ASP A 222 -5.83 8.17 -7.63
N GLY A 223 -5.98 7.15 -6.79
CA GLY A 223 -5.08 6.92 -5.65
C GLY A 223 -5.45 7.70 -4.40
N ILE A 224 -4.73 7.40 -3.32
CA ILE A 224 -5.00 7.90 -1.96
C ILE A 224 -3.89 8.84 -1.56
N LYS A 225 -4.24 10.09 -1.23
CA LYS A 225 -3.28 11.08 -0.72
C LYS A 225 -2.80 10.67 0.67
N PRO A 226 -1.51 10.80 0.98
CA PRO A 226 -0.98 10.45 2.29
C PRO A 226 -1.48 11.42 3.36
N ASP A 227 -1.44 10.97 4.61
CA ASP A 227 -1.67 11.82 5.78
C ASP A 227 -0.48 12.77 6.01
N VAL A 228 0.73 12.26 5.77
CA VAL A 228 1.98 13.00 5.83
C VAL A 228 2.70 12.87 4.50
N TYR A 229 2.75 13.95 3.74
CA TYR A 229 3.45 14.00 2.46
C TYR A 229 4.95 14.26 2.67
N VAL A 230 5.79 13.48 2.01
CA VAL A 230 7.26 13.69 1.98
C VAL A 230 7.73 13.61 0.53
N ASN A 231 8.31 14.70 0.06
CA ASN A 231 8.96 14.74 -1.25
C ASN A 231 10.40 14.23 -1.13
N MET A 232 10.59 12.95 -1.40
CA MET A 232 11.91 12.32 -1.31
C MET A 232 12.91 12.87 -2.33
N ASP A 233 12.46 13.22 -3.53
CA ASP A 233 13.36 13.70 -4.58
C ASP A 233 13.98 15.01 -4.17
N LYS A 234 13.16 15.93 -3.68
CA LYS A 234 13.64 17.23 -3.22
C LYS A 234 14.66 17.09 -2.08
N ILE A 235 14.41 16.20 -1.13
CA ILE A 235 15.32 15.96 0.00
C ILE A 235 16.63 15.34 -0.47
N LEU A 236 16.58 14.40 -1.42
CA LEU A 236 17.76 13.76 -1.96
C LEU A 236 18.59 14.74 -2.83
N GLU A 237 17.92 15.56 -3.65
CA GLU A 237 18.56 16.61 -4.45
C GLU A 237 19.26 17.64 -3.57
N GLU A 238 18.57 18.17 -2.54
CA GLU A 238 19.14 19.10 -1.58
C GLU A 238 20.33 18.51 -0.82
N GLY A 239 20.26 17.23 -0.43
CA GLY A 239 21.37 16.52 0.21
C GLY A 239 22.60 16.38 -0.70
N ILE A 240 22.39 16.13 -1.99
CA ILE A 240 23.47 16.05 -2.99
C ILE A 240 24.10 17.44 -3.20
N GLU A 241 23.30 18.48 -3.38
CA GLU A 241 23.76 19.86 -3.59
C GLU A 241 24.55 20.38 -2.40
N GLN A 242 24.17 20.01 -1.19
CA GLN A 242 24.87 20.40 0.04
C GLN A 242 26.10 19.56 0.35
N GLY A 243 26.34 18.47 -0.41
CA GLY A 243 27.45 17.55 -0.18
C GLY A 243 27.34 16.77 1.13
N ASP A 244 26.11 16.67 1.69
CA ASP A 244 25.84 15.93 2.92
C ASP A 244 25.80 14.42 2.67
N ILE A 245 26.95 13.77 2.88
CA ILE A 245 27.13 12.33 2.69
C ILE A 245 26.25 11.52 3.66
N GLU A 246 26.01 12.02 4.87
CA GLU A 246 25.19 11.30 5.86
C GLU A 246 23.70 11.33 5.49
N SER A 247 23.18 12.43 4.97
CA SER A 247 21.80 12.50 4.50
C SER A 247 21.55 11.56 3.32
N GLN A 248 22.57 11.33 2.46
CA GLN A 248 22.47 10.41 1.33
C GLN A 248 22.38 8.93 1.72
N LYS A 249 22.73 8.58 2.96
CA LYS A 249 22.61 7.22 3.52
C LYS A 249 21.29 6.99 4.25
N LYS A 250 20.46 8.02 4.38
CA LYS A 250 19.18 7.94 5.08
C LYS A 250 18.00 7.85 4.11
N ASP A 251 17.00 7.08 4.50
CA ASP A 251 15.70 7.06 3.83
C ASP A 251 14.77 8.03 4.58
N PRO A 252 14.42 9.21 3.99
CA PRO A 252 13.65 10.23 4.66
C PRO A 252 12.28 9.76 5.18
N LEU A 253 11.68 8.75 4.51
CA LEU A 253 10.40 8.20 4.96
C LEU A 253 10.58 7.31 6.20
N ILE A 254 11.63 6.50 6.24
CA ILE A 254 11.91 5.68 7.43
C ILE A 254 12.27 6.56 8.63
N GLU A 255 13.10 7.58 8.43
CA GLU A 255 13.44 8.54 9.49
C GLU A 255 12.19 9.26 10.02
N LYS A 256 11.33 9.75 9.11
CA LYS A 256 10.08 10.41 9.51
C LYS A 256 9.10 9.43 10.19
N ALA A 257 9.08 8.16 9.77
CA ALA A 257 8.28 7.15 10.44
C ALA A 257 8.78 6.87 11.87
N PHE A 258 10.10 6.90 12.11
CA PHE A 258 10.66 6.79 13.46
C PHE A 258 10.22 7.94 14.35
N GLU A 259 10.23 9.19 13.85
CA GLU A 259 9.72 10.34 14.58
C GLU A 259 8.26 10.14 14.99
N ILE A 260 7.38 9.83 14.02
CA ILE A 260 5.94 9.63 14.25
C ILE A 260 5.65 8.51 15.27
N LEU A 261 6.44 7.45 15.26
CA LEU A 261 6.25 6.29 16.15
C LEU A 261 6.90 6.46 17.53
N SER A 262 7.71 7.49 17.71
CA SER A 262 8.35 7.84 18.99
C SER A 262 7.53 8.84 19.81
N GLU A 263 6.54 9.50 19.19
CA GLU A 263 5.53 10.35 19.84
C GLU A 263 4.42 9.51 20.51
#